data_14dba575da2c770aee9ac925648bd97c
#
_entry.id   14dba575da2c770aee9ac925648bd97c
#
_cell.length_a   1.000
_cell.length_b   1.000
_cell.length_c   1.000
_cell.angle_alpha   90.00
_cell.angle_beta   90.00
_cell.angle_gamma   90.00
#
_symmetry.space_group_name_H-M   'P 1'
#
loop_
_entity.id
_entity.type
_entity.pdbx_description
1 polymer ?
#
loop_
_entity_poly.entity_id
_entity_poly.type
_entity_poly.pdbx_seq_one_letter_code
_entity_poly.pdbx_strand_id
1 'polypeptide(L)'
;MFYCSFVERENTNDLPNNRRLIILSIDGFPGFYADENSKFKSLTPNLNKLISKSHFSNTVNSTYPTLTYPAHTSMLTGVDPIEHGILYNSPVDPFRKYQGGWMWYDEDIKVKTILDFAKEKSLKTASLYWPVTVGADIDYNLPQYWRTKTEEDEKILKAISTKNLYKELQKDSGHSVLETTGDLEKIETAISLWKLKKPDLFLIYTTDLDSVHHEKGVFGESAAEKLKKIDSLLGKLIKKLDIYDNPNIGLIVVSDHGFKEVKSVCAPNKILISLKAIDPKKSKWKYFFKTLGGIAILIENKEKDSLSVSLDMEDLKNKISLECPFALLDTEDELKQVKSKLNKSARAILHSNANMAFSESLTINETYREMNYYNHGFLPSDPEMKTISVVYPKSNPVKIEDLRDTFDAACNWLMLNCKREKSRKK
;
A
#
# COMPACT_ATOMS: atom_id res chain seq x y z
N MET A 1 -54.99 -36.26 20.70
CA MET A 1 -53.98 -36.59 19.69
C MET A 1 -53.53 -35.31 19.06
N PHE A 2 -52.40 -34.76 19.53
CA PHE A 2 -51.80 -33.57 18.92
C PHE A 2 -50.69 -34.04 18.03
N TYR A 3 -50.79 -33.76 16.73
CA TYR A 3 -49.71 -33.96 15.77
C TYR A 3 -48.76 -32.75 15.86
N CYS A 4 -47.53 -33.00 16.32
CA CYS A 4 -46.44 -32.03 16.27
C CYS A 4 -45.77 -32.21 14.93
N SER A 5 -45.98 -31.28 13.99
CA SER A 5 -45.23 -31.26 12.73
C SER A 5 -43.83 -30.67 12.98
N PHE A 6 -42.83 -31.52 12.88
CA PHE A 6 -41.44 -31.10 12.80
C PHE A 6 -41.24 -30.43 11.44
N VAL A 7 -40.99 -29.13 11.44
CA VAL A 7 -40.44 -28.39 10.30
C VAL A 7 -38.93 -28.67 10.32
N GLU A 8 -38.47 -29.55 9.44
CA GLU A 8 -37.05 -29.66 9.15
C GLU A 8 -36.58 -28.29 8.59
N ARG A 9 -35.72 -27.62 9.34
CA ARG A 9 -34.93 -26.53 8.80
C ARG A 9 -33.92 -27.16 7.85
N GLU A 10 -34.13 -27.01 6.54
CA GLU A 10 -33.09 -27.25 5.55
C GLU A 10 -31.87 -26.42 5.92
N ASN A 11 -30.77 -27.12 6.15
CA ASN A 11 -29.45 -26.55 6.35
C ASN A 11 -28.96 -26.00 4.98
N THR A 12 -29.16 -24.73 4.71
CA THR A 12 -28.77 -24.04 3.46
C THR A 12 -27.27 -23.74 3.39
N ASN A 13 -26.42 -24.47 4.11
CA ASN A 13 -25.01 -24.07 4.33
C ASN A 13 -23.95 -24.81 3.51
N ASP A 14 -24.29 -25.63 2.51
CA ASP A 14 -23.29 -26.43 1.78
C ASP A 14 -23.40 -26.40 0.24
N LEU A 15 -23.75 -25.27 -0.36
CA LEU A 15 -23.43 -25.07 -1.77
C LEU A 15 -21.96 -24.61 -1.86
N PRO A 16 -21.11 -25.27 -2.67
CA PRO A 16 -19.73 -24.81 -2.85
C PRO A 16 -19.75 -23.37 -3.33
N ASN A 17 -19.06 -22.51 -2.60
CA ASN A 17 -18.92 -21.10 -2.95
C ASN A 17 -18.13 -20.99 -4.25
N ASN A 18 -18.80 -20.91 -5.40
CA ASN A 18 -18.19 -20.75 -6.71
C ASN A 18 -17.72 -19.32 -7.00
N ARG A 19 -17.81 -18.42 -6.00
CA ARG A 19 -17.42 -17.03 -6.18
C ARG A 19 -15.90 -16.89 -6.17
N ARG A 20 -15.41 -16.08 -7.08
CA ARG A 20 -14.00 -15.68 -7.19
C ARG A 20 -13.87 -14.18 -7.08
N LEU A 21 -12.78 -13.73 -6.51
CA LEU A 21 -12.48 -12.32 -6.37
C LEU A 21 -11.10 -12.00 -6.91
N ILE A 22 -11.03 -10.98 -7.75
CA ILE A 22 -9.79 -10.33 -8.14
C ILE A 22 -9.71 -8.98 -7.45
N ILE A 23 -8.59 -8.69 -6.81
CA ILE A 23 -8.27 -7.36 -6.27
C ILE A 23 -7.08 -6.84 -7.07
N LEU A 24 -7.31 -5.81 -7.87
CA LEU A 24 -6.29 -5.10 -8.63
C LEU A 24 -5.97 -3.80 -7.93
N SER A 25 -4.73 -3.64 -7.46
CA SER A 25 -4.20 -2.37 -6.99
C SER A 25 -3.39 -1.68 -8.09
N ILE A 26 -3.72 -0.43 -8.37
CA ILE A 26 -2.98 0.45 -9.28
C ILE A 26 -2.27 1.49 -8.39
N ASP A 27 -0.97 1.34 -8.20
CA ASP A 27 -0.17 2.20 -7.34
C ASP A 27 -0.25 3.66 -7.77
N GLY A 28 -0.49 4.54 -6.79
CA GLY A 28 -0.42 5.98 -6.97
C GLY A 28 -1.46 6.56 -7.93
N PHE A 29 -2.68 5.99 -8.02
CA PHE A 29 -3.78 6.55 -8.83
C PHE A 29 -4.55 7.62 -8.05
N PRO A 30 -4.34 8.93 -8.33
CA PRO A 30 -5.03 9.98 -7.61
C PRO A 30 -6.52 10.03 -7.93
N GLY A 31 -7.35 10.25 -6.91
CA GLY A 31 -8.80 10.32 -7.07
C GLY A 31 -9.25 11.36 -8.08
N PHE A 32 -8.56 12.52 -8.16
CA PHE A 32 -8.89 13.60 -9.09
C PHE A 32 -8.76 13.22 -10.58
N TYR A 33 -8.08 12.12 -10.94
CA TYR A 33 -8.08 11.63 -12.32
C TYR A 33 -9.47 11.16 -12.78
N ALA A 34 -10.27 10.68 -11.83
CA ALA A 34 -11.62 10.17 -12.11
C ALA A 34 -12.74 11.19 -11.82
N ASP A 35 -12.40 12.45 -11.50
CA ASP A 35 -13.38 13.53 -11.34
C ASP A 35 -14.18 13.76 -12.61
N GLU A 36 -15.46 14.14 -12.47
CA GLU A 36 -16.39 14.36 -13.60
C GLU A 36 -15.82 15.35 -14.65
N ASN A 37 -15.16 16.39 -14.19
CA ASN A 37 -14.59 17.45 -15.04
C ASN A 37 -13.10 17.25 -15.33
N SER A 38 -12.52 16.11 -14.95
CA SER A 38 -11.12 15.84 -15.19
C SER A 38 -10.83 15.57 -16.67
N LYS A 39 -9.82 16.24 -17.20
CA LYS A 39 -9.29 15.93 -18.55
C LYS A 39 -8.83 14.47 -18.69
N PHE A 40 -8.46 13.82 -17.57
CA PHE A 40 -7.98 12.46 -17.53
C PHE A 40 -9.12 11.42 -17.65
N LYS A 41 -10.35 11.78 -17.29
CA LYS A 41 -11.50 10.87 -17.37
C LYS A 41 -11.75 10.35 -18.79
N SER A 42 -11.57 11.19 -19.81
CA SER A 42 -11.71 10.78 -21.21
C SER A 42 -10.65 9.77 -21.68
N LEU A 43 -9.54 9.64 -20.94
CA LEU A 43 -8.43 8.73 -21.23
C LEU A 43 -8.67 7.31 -20.72
N THR A 44 -9.72 7.10 -19.93
CA THR A 44 -9.99 5.84 -19.21
C THR A 44 -11.35 5.21 -19.56
N PRO A 45 -11.64 4.91 -20.85
CA PRO A 45 -12.94 4.40 -21.27
C PRO A 45 -13.29 3.03 -20.64
N ASN A 46 -12.33 2.14 -20.42
CA ASN A 46 -12.57 0.84 -19.79
C ASN A 46 -12.90 0.98 -18.30
N LEU A 47 -12.17 1.86 -17.59
CA LEU A 47 -12.47 2.19 -16.20
C LEU A 47 -13.85 2.85 -16.08
N ASN A 48 -14.19 3.80 -16.95
CA ASN A 48 -15.51 4.43 -16.95
C ASN A 48 -16.64 3.42 -17.21
N LYS A 49 -16.43 2.45 -18.11
CA LYS A 49 -17.37 1.34 -18.32
C LYS A 49 -17.50 0.45 -17.08
N LEU A 50 -16.41 0.16 -16.40
CA LEU A 50 -16.44 -0.61 -15.14
C LEU A 50 -17.18 0.17 -14.05
N ILE A 51 -16.89 1.47 -13.87
CA ILE A 51 -17.55 2.36 -12.91
C ILE A 51 -19.07 2.35 -13.09
N SER A 52 -19.57 2.41 -14.33
CA SER A 52 -21.02 2.41 -14.62
C SER A 52 -21.76 1.17 -14.10
N LYS A 53 -21.04 0.07 -13.84
CA LYS A 53 -21.55 -1.23 -13.38
C LYS A 53 -21.20 -1.55 -11.91
N SER A 54 -20.55 -0.61 -11.20
CA SER A 54 -19.91 -0.85 -9.92
C SER A 54 -20.35 0.17 -8.87
N HIS A 55 -20.04 -0.09 -7.59
CA HIS A 55 -19.88 0.97 -6.61
C HIS A 55 -18.54 1.66 -6.87
N PHE A 56 -18.53 2.97 -6.83
CA PHE A 56 -17.36 3.78 -7.13
C PHE A 56 -17.21 4.92 -6.13
N SER A 57 -15.96 5.21 -5.77
CA SER A 57 -15.54 6.43 -5.08
C SER A 57 -14.21 6.90 -5.65
N ASN A 58 -14.04 8.22 -5.79
CA ASN A 58 -12.77 8.88 -6.13
C ASN A 58 -12.24 9.75 -4.99
N THR A 59 -12.82 9.61 -3.81
CA THR A 59 -12.45 10.33 -2.58
C THR A 59 -12.11 9.38 -1.44
N VAL A 60 -11.61 8.19 -1.79
CA VAL A 60 -11.26 7.14 -0.82
C VAL A 60 -10.15 7.63 0.09
N ASN A 61 -10.34 7.47 1.39
CA ASN A 61 -9.30 7.76 2.37
C ASN A 61 -8.21 6.68 2.33
N SER A 62 -6.97 7.11 2.15
CA SER A 62 -5.83 6.24 2.39
C SER A 62 -5.52 6.11 3.88
N THR A 63 -4.57 5.25 4.23
CA THR A 63 -4.11 5.05 5.60
C THR A 63 -3.26 6.23 6.11
N TYR A 64 -3.00 6.25 7.41
CA TYR A 64 -1.99 7.12 7.97
C TYR A 64 -0.74 6.28 8.34
N PRO A 65 0.40 6.46 7.64
CA PRO A 65 0.70 7.38 6.53
C PRO A 65 0.11 6.91 5.19
N THR A 66 0.03 7.82 4.21
CA THR A 66 -0.39 7.52 2.83
C THR A 66 0.79 6.90 2.05
N LEU A 67 1.16 5.69 2.43
CA LEU A 67 2.30 4.94 1.91
C LEU A 67 1.88 3.55 1.41
N THR A 68 2.59 3.04 0.42
CA THR A 68 2.31 1.78 -0.28
C THR A 68 2.13 0.59 0.66
N TYR A 69 3.13 0.24 1.46
CA TYR A 69 3.11 -0.99 2.28
C TYR A 69 2.08 -0.95 3.40
N PRO A 70 1.97 0.16 4.19
CA PRO A 70 0.90 0.33 5.15
C PRO A 70 -0.49 0.23 4.54
N ALA A 71 -0.72 0.90 3.38
CA ALA A 71 -2.01 0.90 2.71
C ALA A 71 -2.41 -0.49 2.21
N HIS A 72 -1.50 -1.20 1.50
CA HIS A 72 -1.75 -2.54 1.00
C HIS A 72 -2.01 -3.56 2.10
N THR A 73 -1.32 -3.43 3.24
CA THR A 73 -1.58 -4.28 4.41
C THR A 73 -2.93 -3.95 5.05
N SER A 74 -3.30 -2.66 5.13
CA SER A 74 -4.63 -2.27 5.63
C SER A 74 -5.77 -2.77 4.75
N MET A 75 -5.59 -2.82 3.41
CA MET A 75 -6.56 -3.42 2.49
C MET A 75 -6.81 -4.91 2.78
N LEU A 76 -5.77 -5.63 3.20
CA LEU A 76 -5.87 -7.07 3.49
C LEU A 76 -6.33 -7.39 4.91
N THR A 77 -6.20 -6.46 5.86
CA THR A 77 -6.47 -6.69 7.29
C THR A 77 -7.69 -5.95 7.81
N GLY A 78 -8.12 -4.88 7.11
CA GLY A 78 -9.22 -4.03 7.54
C GLY A 78 -8.89 -3.13 8.74
N VAL A 79 -7.62 -3.02 9.17
CA VAL A 79 -7.22 -2.27 10.36
C VAL A 79 -6.13 -1.24 10.06
N ASP A 80 -5.87 -0.36 11.02
CA ASP A 80 -4.84 0.68 10.90
C ASP A 80 -3.41 0.11 10.98
N PRO A 81 -2.40 0.80 10.42
CA PRO A 81 -0.99 0.39 10.45
C PRO A 81 -0.47 0.03 11.84
N ILE A 82 -0.90 0.74 12.90
CA ILE A 82 -0.50 0.44 14.28
C ILE A 82 -0.98 -0.95 14.76
N GLU A 83 -2.09 -1.42 14.22
CA GLU A 83 -2.68 -2.69 14.61
C GLU A 83 -2.07 -3.85 13.83
N HIS A 84 -1.89 -3.69 12.51
CA HIS A 84 -1.26 -4.73 11.70
C HIS A 84 0.28 -4.72 11.72
N GLY A 85 0.93 -3.65 12.22
CA GLY A 85 2.37 -3.61 12.47
C GLY A 85 3.24 -3.09 11.32
N ILE A 86 2.74 -2.99 10.11
CA ILE A 86 3.46 -2.42 8.95
C ILE A 86 3.24 -0.92 8.94
N LEU A 87 4.21 -0.19 9.50
CA LEU A 87 4.08 1.25 9.75
C LEU A 87 4.68 2.11 8.63
N TYR A 88 5.61 1.55 7.87
CA TYR A 88 6.43 2.26 6.88
C TYR A 88 6.70 1.34 5.68
N ASN A 89 7.15 1.90 4.56
CA ASN A 89 7.64 1.10 3.43
C ASN A 89 8.97 0.40 3.77
N SER A 90 9.81 1.06 4.57
CA SER A 90 11.14 0.54 4.95
C SER A 90 11.38 0.71 6.46
N PRO A 91 12.16 -0.16 7.09
CA PRO A 91 12.48 -0.06 8.52
C PRO A 91 13.21 1.26 8.85
N VAL A 92 13.24 1.60 10.15
CA VAL A 92 14.05 2.73 10.64
C VAL A 92 15.52 2.29 10.62
N ASP A 93 16.26 2.81 9.64
CA ASP A 93 17.66 2.44 9.40
C ASP A 93 18.53 3.65 9.04
N PRO A 94 18.88 4.53 10.02
CA PRO A 94 19.63 5.76 9.79
C PRO A 94 20.97 5.56 9.08
N PHE A 95 21.60 4.40 9.25
CA PHE A 95 22.94 4.10 8.76
C PHE A 95 22.97 2.97 7.72
N ARG A 96 21.82 2.64 7.14
CA ARG A 96 21.67 1.62 6.08
C ARG A 96 22.24 0.24 6.43
N LYS A 97 22.12 -0.17 7.70
CA LYS A 97 22.53 -1.51 8.17
C LYS A 97 21.77 -2.62 7.42
N TYR A 98 20.52 -2.38 7.07
CA TYR A 98 19.66 -3.30 6.31
C TYR A 98 19.76 -3.09 4.79
N GLN A 99 20.77 -2.35 4.32
CA GLN A 99 21.08 -2.15 2.89
C GLN A 99 19.89 -1.64 2.05
N GLY A 100 19.01 -0.82 2.62
CA GLY A 100 17.82 -0.31 1.96
C GLY A 100 16.70 -1.34 1.84
N GLY A 101 16.62 -2.28 2.78
CA GLY A 101 15.53 -3.25 2.88
C GLY A 101 14.17 -2.57 3.05
N TRP A 102 13.13 -3.27 2.61
CA TRP A 102 11.73 -2.86 2.76
C TRP A 102 11.00 -3.81 3.71
N MET A 103 9.75 -3.50 4.04
CA MET A 103 8.91 -4.35 4.90
C MET A 103 8.28 -5.48 4.06
N TRP A 104 9.11 -6.40 3.56
CA TRP A 104 8.68 -7.44 2.61
C TRP A 104 7.92 -8.60 3.22
N TYR A 105 8.16 -8.88 4.53
CA TYR A 105 7.83 -10.17 5.13
C TYR A 105 6.44 -10.19 5.75
N ASP A 106 5.67 -11.22 5.42
CA ASP A 106 4.35 -11.48 5.99
C ASP A 106 4.39 -11.70 7.52
N GLU A 107 5.48 -12.27 8.04
CA GLU A 107 5.68 -12.48 9.49
C GLU A 107 5.66 -11.19 10.32
N ASP A 108 5.86 -10.03 9.69
CA ASP A 108 5.77 -8.73 10.34
C ASP A 108 4.32 -8.27 10.55
N ILE A 109 3.35 -8.89 9.88
CA ILE A 109 1.92 -8.62 10.04
C ILE A 109 1.42 -9.28 11.33
N LYS A 110 0.78 -8.48 12.21
CA LYS A 110 0.42 -8.89 13.58
C LYS A 110 -1.02 -9.34 13.75
N VAL A 111 -1.81 -9.31 12.71
CA VAL A 111 -3.23 -9.66 12.69
C VAL A 111 -3.52 -10.51 11.46
N LYS A 112 -4.64 -11.23 11.47
CA LYS A 112 -5.06 -12.02 10.30
C LYS A 112 -5.39 -11.12 9.11
N THR A 113 -5.02 -11.60 7.94
CA THR A 113 -5.34 -11.03 6.64
C THR A 113 -6.54 -11.76 6.02
N ILE A 114 -7.10 -11.20 4.96
CA ILE A 114 -8.13 -11.92 4.16
C ILE A 114 -7.61 -13.24 3.57
N LEU A 115 -6.30 -13.36 3.36
CA LEU A 115 -5.67 -14.60 2.88
C LEU A 115 -5.82 -15.72 3.90
N ASP A 116 -5.64 -15.40 5.20
CA ASP A 116 -5.83 -16.36 6.30
C ASP A 116 -7.29 -16.83 6.36
N PHE A 117 -8.25 -15.91 6.27
CA PHE A 117 -9.68 -16.27 6.25
C PHE A 117 -10.08 -17.06 5.00
N ALA A 118 -9.50 -16.75 3.84
CA ALA A 118 -9.70 -17.54 2.62
C ALA A 118 -9.16 -18.95 2.78
N LYS A 119 -7.99 -19.11 3.38
CA LYS A 119 -7.37 -20.41 3.66
C LYS A 119 -8.19 -21.24 4.64
N GLU A 120 -8.76 -20.64 5.69
CA GLU A 120 -9.66 -21.31 6.63
C GLU A 120 -10.91 -21.90 5.94
N LYS A 121 -11.29 -21.34 4.80
CA LYS A 121 -12.36 -21.85 3.92
C LYS A 121 -11.86 -22.73 2.79
N SER A 122 -10.58 -23.12 2.80
CA SER A 122 -9.93 -23.92 1.74
C SER A 122 -10.04 -23.28 0.34
N LEU A 123 -10.15 -21.97 0.25
CA LEU A 123 -10.12 -21.25 -1.01
C LEU A 123 -8.69 -21.19 -1.53
N LYS A 124 -8.53 -21.35 -2.86
CA LYS A 124 -7.24 -21.19 -3.52
C LYS A 124 -6.88 -19.71 -3.62
N THR A 125 -5.72 -19.38 -3.12
CA THR A 125 -5.22 -18.01 -3.08
C THR A 125 -4.07 -17.78 -4.06
N ALA A 126 -4.03 -16.59 -4.66
CA ALA A 126 -2.90 -16.16 -5.50
C ALA A 126 -2.52 -14.71 -5.25
N SER A 127 -1.23 -14.42 -5.39
CA SER A 127 -0.69 -13.07 -5.30
C SER A 127 0.37 -12.86 -6.37
N LEU A 128 0.25 -11.77 -7.11
CA LEU A 128 1.27 -11.28 -8.02
C LEU A 128 1.75 -9.90 -7.57
N TYR A 129 2.97 -9.87 -7.08
CA TYR A 129 3.72 -8.69 -6.64
C TYR A 129 3.05 -7.88 -5.51
N TRP A 130 2.07 -8.44 -4.80
CA TRP A 130 1.45 -7.72 -3.70
C TRP A 130 2.46 -7.46 -2.58
N PRO A 131 2.52 -6.21 -2.02
CA PRO A 131 3.43 -5.88 -0.93
C PRO A 131 3.23 -6.76 0.32
N VAL A 132 4.30 -6.98 1.07
CA VAL A 132 4.30 -7.71 2.36
C VAL A 132 3.78 -9.15 2.24
N THR A 133 4.10 -9.85 1.16
CA THR A 133 3.69 -11.25 0.95
C THR A 133 4.85 -12.23 0.86
N VAL A 134 6.09 -11.81 1.15
CA VAL A 134 7.23 -12.74 1.25
C VAL A 134 7.02 -13.65 2.45
N GLY A 135 6.95 -14.96 2.21
CA GLY A 135 6.72 -15.99 3.24
C GLY A 135 5.24 -16.23 3.58
N ALA A 136 4.30 -15.47 3.00
CA ALA A 136 2.87 -15.69 3.22
C ALA A 136 2.40 -17.07 2.75
N ASP A 137 1.46 -17.68 3.49
CA ASP A 137 0.85 -18.96 3.15
C ASP A 137 -0.20 -18.79 2.04
N ILE A 138 0.29 -18.55 0.81
CA ILE A 138 -0.49 -18.37 -0.42
C ILE A 138 -0.20 -19.51 -1.37
N ASP A 139 -1.24 -20.11 -1.97
CA ASP A 139 -1.07 -21.27 -2.87
C ASP A 139 -0.20 -20.94 -4.09
N TYR A 140 -0.37 -19.73 -4.64
CA TYR A 140 0.35 -19.25 -5.82
C TYR A 140 0.90 -17.86 -5.59
N ASN A 141 2.06 -17.74 -4.95
CA ASN A 141 2.69 -16.48 -4.58
C ASN A 141 3.90 -16.15 -5.45
N LEU A 142 3.86 -15.02 -6.13
CA LEU A 142 5.02 -14.34 -6.71
C LEU A 142 5.11 -12.97 -6.01
N PRO A 143 5.83 -12.87 -4.87
CA PRO A 143 5.78 -11.72 -4.01
C PRO A 143 6.51 -10.50 -4.58
N GLN A 144 6.18 -9.31 -4.08
CA GLN A 144 6.99 -8.14 -4.35
C GLN A 144 8.32 -8.24 -3.60
N TYR A 145 9.43 -7.97 -4.32
CA TYR A 145 10.77 -7.93 -3.77
C TYR A 145 11.64 -6.93 -4.55
N TRP A 146 11.76 -5.73 -4.03
CA TRP A 146 12.30 -4.54 -4.72
C TRP A 146 13.83 -4.50 -4.88
N ARG A 147 14.50 -5.60 -5.10
CA ARG A 147 15.96 -5.59 -5.27
C ARG A 147 16.43 -6.02 -6.64
N THR A 148 15.55 -6.31 -7.52
CA THR A 148 15.73 -7.05 -8.77
C THR A 148 16.52 -6.27 -9.82
N LYS A 149 17.81 -6.10 -9.60
CA LYS A 149 18.72 -5.47 -10.57
C LYS A 149 19.89 -6.38 -10.96
N THR A 150 19.99 -7.56 -10.35
CA THR A 150 21.07 -8.52 -10.54
C THR A 150 20.53 -9.93 -10.75
N GLU A 151 21.39 -10.84 -11.30
CA GLU A 151 21.04 -12.26 -11.40
C GLU A 151 20.76 -12.91 -10.04
N GLU A 152 21.41 -12.44 -8.97
CA GLU A 152 21.16 -12.93 -7.61
C GLU A 152 19.76 -12.57 -7.14
N ASP A 153 19.28 -11.37 -7.44
CA ASP A 153 17.93 -10.96 -7.07
C ASP A 153 16.87 -11.82 -7.77
N GLU A 154 17.09 -12.21 -9.02
CA GLU A 154 16.22 -13.14 -9.73
C GLU A 154 16.21 -14.52 -9.06
N LYS A 155 17.36 -15.03 -8.61
CA LYS A 155 17.46 -16.30 -7.87
C LYS A 155 16.70 -16.23 -6.54
N ILE A 156 16.82 -15.10 -5.83
CA ILE A 156 16.09 -14.87 -4.59
C ILE A 156 14.58 -14.87 -4.87
N LEU A 157 14.10 -14.10 -5.86
CA LEU A 157 12.68 -14.06 -6.21
C LEU A 157 12.14 -15.47 -6.54
N LYS A 158 12.89 -16.28 -7.28
CA LYS A 158 12.54 -17.67 -7.55
C LYS A 158 12.46 -18.53 -6.29
N ALA A 159 13.33 -18.28 -5.32
CA ALA A 159 13.39 -19.04 -4.07
C ALA A 159 12.26 -18.67 -3.10
N ILE A 160 11.82 -17.40 -3.07
CA ILE A 160 10.74 -16.91 -2.20
C ILE A 160 9.36 -17.03 -2.83
N SER A 161 9.27 -17.38 -4.11
CA SER A 161 8.01 -17.64 -4.82
C SER A 161 7.54 -19.08 -4.58
N THR A 162 6.25 -19.33 -4.77
CA THR A 162 5.73 -20.71 -4.78
C THR A 162 6.54 -21.58 -5.73
N LYS A 163 6.90 -22.77 -5.27
CA LYS A 163 7.77 -23.71 -6.00
C LYS A 163 7.28 -23.93 -7.45
N ASN A 164 8.17 -23.76 -8.41
CA ASN A 164 7.96 -23.86 -9.85
C ASN A 164 7.09 -22.76 -10.48
N LEU A 165 6.33 -21.97 -9.71
CA LEU A 165 5.39 -20.98 -10.23
C LEU A 165 6.08 -19.98 -11.18
N TYR A 166 7.24 -19.44 -10.78
CA TYR A 166 8.03 -18.52 -11.61
C TYR A 166 8.27 -19.10 -13.03
N LYS A 167 8.75 -20.35 -13.11
CA LYS A 167 9.07 -21.00 -14.40
C LYS A 167 7.81 -21.30 -15.21
N GLU A 168 6.73 -21.72 -14.56
CA GLU A 168 5.45 -22.01 -15.23
C GLU A 168 4.87 -20.74 -15.86
N LEU A 169 4.87 -19.63 -15.12
CA LEU A 169 4.37 -18.35 -15.60
C LEU A 169 5.24 -17.80 -16.73
N GLN A 170 6.56 -17.83 -16.59
CA GLN A 170 7.49 -17.40 -17.62
C GLN A 170 7.30 -18.20 -18.92
N LYS A 171 7.08 -19.51 -18.82
CA LYS A 171 6.84 -20.38 -19.98
C LYS A 171 5.51 -20.09 -20.67
N ASP A 172 4.41 -19.88 -19.91
CA ASP A 172 3.07 -19.64 -20.49
C ASP A 172 2.93 -18.22 -21.04
N SER A 173 3.51 -17.20 -20.37
CA SER A 173 3.45 -15.80 -20.80
C SER A 173 4.44 -15.47 -21.91
N GLY A 174 5.54 -16.22 -22.01
CA GLY A 174 6.60 -16.00 -23.02
C GLY A 174 7.54 -14.84 -22.71
N HIS A 175 7.47 -14.23 -21.52
CA HIS A 175 8.32 -13.11 -21.10
C HIS A 175 8.85 -13.28 -19.67
N SER A 176 9.73 -12.37 -19.24
CA SER A 176 10.20 -12.31 -17.86
C SER A 176 9.06 -11.97 -16.90
N VAL A 177 9.01 -12.63 -15.76
CA VAL A 177 8.04 -12.41 -14.68
C VAL A 177 8.70 -11.78 -13.44
N LEU A 178 9.73 -10.98 -13.66
CA LEU A 178 10.36 -10.21 -12.60
C LEU A 178 9.43 -9.08 -12.13
N GLU A 179 9.55 -8.71 -10.88
CA GLU A 179 8.79 -7.59 -10.30
C GLU A 179 9.12 -6.26 -11.00
N THR A 180 10.34 -6.11 -11.51
CA THR A 180 10.79 -4.92 -12.26
C THR A 180 10.30 -4.83 -13.70
N THR A 181 9.53 -5.79 -14.19
CA THR A 181 8.86 -5.69 -15.49
C THR A 181 7.73 -4.66 -15.43
N GLY A 182 7.36 -4.09 -16.58
CA GLY A 182 6.28 -3.13 -16.65
C GLY A 182 4.89 -3.75 -16.40
N ASP A 183 3.90 -2.89 -16.25
CA ASP A 183 2.52 -3.33 -15.98
C ASP A 183 1.92 -4.18 -17.10
N LEU A 184 2.39 -4.05 -18.35
CA LEU A 184 1.98 -4.93 -19.44
C LEU A 184 2.31 -6.39 -19.12
N GLU A 185 3.56 -6.66 -18.78
CA GLU A 185 4.06 -7.99 -18.45
C GLU A 185 3.40 -8.51 -17.16
N LYS A 186 3.19 -7.64 -16.17
CA LYS A 186 2.48 -8.01 -14.92
C LYS A 186 1.03 -8.45 -15.20
N ILE A 187 0.30 -7.74 -16.04
CA ILE A 187 -1.08 -8.10 -16.40
C ILE A 187 -1.12 -9.36 -17.28
N GLU A 188 -0.15 -9.56 -18.18
CA GLU A 188 -0.04 -10.80 -18.96
C GLU A 188 0.29 -12.00 -18.07
N THR A 189 1.17 -11.81 -17.09
CA THR A 189 1.44 -12.81 -16.05
C THR A 189 0.20 -13.15 -15.23
N ALA A 190 -0.62 -12.14 -14.87
CA ALA A 190 -1.88 -12.34 -14.18
C ALA A 190 -2.87 -13.17 -15.01
N ILE A 191 -2.98 -12.89 -16.31
CA ILE A 191 -3.81 -13.67 -17.23
C ILE A 191 -3.31 -15.13 -17.33
N SER A 192 -2.00 -15.33 -17.42
CA SER A 192 -1.39 -16.67 -17.42
C SER A 192 -1.69 -17.43 -16.12
N LEU A 193 -1.52 -16.78 -14.94
CA LEU A 193 -1.82 -17.41 -13.66
C LEU A 193 -3.30 -17.77 -13.56
N TRP A 194 -4.20 -16.87 -13.94
CA TRP A 194 -5.64 -17.14 -13.94
C TRP A 194 -5.99 -18.36 -14.82
N LYS A 195 -5.44 -18.40 -16.04
CA LYS A 195 -5.64 -19.51 -16.97
C LYS A 195 -5.17 -20.85 -16.37
N LEU A 196 -3.98 -20.87 -15.76
CA LEU A 196 -3.33 -22.08 -15.27
C LEU A 196 -3.90 -22.58 -13.93
N LYS A 197 -4.27 -21.66 -13.03
CA LYS A 197 -4.53 -21.98 -11.60
C LYS A 197 -5.96 -21.69 -11.17
N LYS A 198 -6.64 -20.71 -11.78
CA LYS A 198 -8.03 -20.31 -11.46
C LYS A 198 -8.23 -20.09 -9.94
N PRO A 199 -7.48 -19.21 -9.29
CA PRO A 199 -7.62 -18.97 -7.85
C PRO A 199 -9.00 -18.41 -7.49
N ASP A 200 -9.43 -18.62 -6.24
CA ASP A 200 -10.68 -18.07 -5.71
C ASP A 200 -10.49 -16.64 -5.19
N LEU A 201 -9.31 -16.33 -4.61
CA LEU A 201 -8.89 -14.98 -4.26
C LEU A 201 -7.57 -14.66 -4.97
N PHE A 202 -7.56 -13.60 -5.78
CA PHE A 202 -6.41 -13.21 -6.57
C PHE A 202 -6.03 -11.75 -6.36
N LEU A 203 -4.85 -11.51 -5.82
CA LEU A 203 -4.26 -10.19 -5.60
C LEU A 203 -3.31 -9.85 -6.75
N ILE A 204 -3.47 -8.68 -7.37
CA ILE A 204 -2.65 -8.17 -8.47
C ILE A 204 -2.23 -6.74 -8.14
N TYR A 205 -0.93 -6.45 -8.30
CA TYR A 205 -0.39 -5.13 -8.04
C TYR A 205 0.41 -4.61 -9.24
N THR A 206 0.16 -3.35 -9.62
CA THR A 206 0.80 -2.65 -10.74
C THR A 206 1.42 -1.34 -10.26
N THR A 207 2.55 -0.90 -10.85
CA THR A 207 3.42 0.14 -10.29
C THR A 207 3.85 1.22 -11.27
N ASP A 208 3.57 1.07 -12.55
CA ASP A 208 4.08 1.98 -13.58
C ASP A 208 3.57 3.43 -13.42
N LEU A 209 2.35 3.61 -12.89
CA LEU A 209 1.77 4.94 -12.74
C LEU A 209 2.48 5.72 -11.64
N ASP A 210 2.69 5.11 -10.48
CA ASP A 210 3.48 5.66 -9.39
C ASP A 210 4.88 6.07 -9.86
N SER A 211 5.57 5.17 -10.55
CA SER A 211 6.92 5.42 -11.07
C SER A 211 6.96 6.65 -12.01
N VAL A 212 5.98 6.76 -12.91
CA VAL A 212 5.89 7.93 -13.82
C VAL A 212 5.56 9.19 -13.05
N HIS A 213 4.71 9.12 -12.03
CA HIS A 213 4.37 10.28 -11.21
C HIS A 213 5.59 10.81 -10.45
N HIS A 214 6.39 9.94 -9.85
CA HIS A 214 7.65 10.35 -9.21
C HIS A 214 8.64 11.00 -10.17
N GLU A 215 8.74 10.50 -11.41
CA GLU A 215 9.72 10.97 -12.37
C GLU A 215 9.27 12.19 -13.19
N LYS A 216 7.99 12.25 -13.59
CA LYS A 216 7.45 13.19 -14.59
C LYS A 216 6.25 14.00 -14.07
N GLY A 217 5.75 13.69 -12.87
CA GLY A 217 4.59 14.34 -12.28
C GLY A 217 3.25 13.83 -12.79
N VAL A 218 2.19 14.31 -12.15
CA VAL A 218 0.81 13.82 -12.34
C VAL A 218 0.02 14.52 -13.45
N PHE A 219 0.47 15.65 -13.95
CA PHE A 219 -0.31 16.47 -14.91
C PHE A 219 0.24 16.49 -16.32
N GLY A 220 1.42 15.89 -16.56
CA GLY A 220 2.12 15.91 -17.83
C GLY A 220 1.62 14.88 -18.84
N GLU A 221 2.17 14.95 -20.05
CA GLU A 221 1.86 14.02 -21.15
C GLU A 221 2.22 12.57 -20.80
N SER A 222 3.38 12.37 -20.15
CA SER A 222 3.80 11.03 -19.71
C SER A 222 2.80 10.36 -18.77
N ALA A 223 2.20 11.11 -17.84
CA ALA A 223 1.14 10.59 -16.96
C ALA A 223 -0.12 10.24 -17.75
N ALA A 224 -0.51 11.10 -18.71
CA ALA A 224 -1.67 10.85 -19.56
C ALA A 224 -1.49 9.61 -20.46
N GLU A 225 -0.32 9.41 -21.04
CA GLU A 225 0.01 8.23 -21.84
C GLU A 225 0.03 6.95 -20.99
N LYS A 226 0.63 7.01 -19.80
CA LYS A 226 0.66 5.89 -18.86
C LYS A 226 -0.76 5.51 -18.43
N LEU A 227 -1.60 6.50 -18.13
CA LEU A 227 -3.00 6.28 -17.75
C LEU A 227 -3.81 5.59 -18.87
N LYS A 228 -3.65 6.02 -20.13
CA LYS A 228 -4.27 5.34 -21.30
C LYS A 228 -3.82 3.88 -21.40
N LYS A 229 -2.51 3.62 -21.16
CA LYS A 229 -1.96 2.26 -21.21
C LYS A 229 -2.55 1.39 -20.11
N ILE A 230 -2.61 1.88 -18.88
CA ILE A 230 -3.21 1.17 -17.74
C ILE A 230 -4.69 0.88 -17.98
N ASP A 231 -5.45 1.84 -18.51
CA ASP A 231 -6.86 1.62 -18.86
C ASP A 231 -7.03 0.52 -19.91
N SER A 232 -6.17 0.49 -20.91
CA SER A 232 -6.16 -0.57 -21.92
C SER A 232 -5.86 -1.94 -21.31
N LEU A 233 -4.91 -2.00 -20.36
CA LEU A 233 -4.56 -3.22 -19.63
C LEU A 233 -5.71 -3.69 -18.72
N LEU A 234 -6.41 -2.78 -18.06
CA LEU A 234 -7.62 -3.08 -17.30
C LEU A 234 -8.70 -3.71 -18.21
N GLY A 235 -8.92 -3.12 -19.39
CA GLY A 235 -9.86 -3.67 -20.38
C GLY A 235 -9.45 -5.08 -20.86
N LYS A 236 -8.14 -5.30 -21.09
CA LYS A 236 -7.59 -6.61 -21.44
C LYS A 236 -7.81 -7.64 -20.33
N LEU A 237 -7.54 -7.27 -19.07
CA LEU A 237 -7.75 -8.12 -17.90
C LEU A 237 -9.22 -8.52 -17.77
N ILE A 238 -10.15 -7.53 -17.79
CA ILE A 238 -11.59 -7.75 -17.68
C ILE A 238 -12.07 -8.77 -18.74
N LYS A 239 -11.63 -8.59 -19.98
CA LYS A 239 -12.01 -9.48 -21.09
C LYS A 239 -11.42 -10.89 -20.95
N LYS A 240 -10.14 -11.00 -20.59
CA LYS A 240 -9.43 -12.29 -20.52
C LYS A 240 -9.81 -13.14 -19.32
N LEU A 241 -10.31 -12.52 -18.26
CA LEU A 241 -10.79 -13.19 -17.06
C LEU A 241 -12.31 -13.39 -17.06
N ASP A 242 -13.01 -13.04 -18.16
CA ASP A 242 -14.45 -13.16 -18.36
C ASP A 242 -15.29 -12.50 -17.25
N ILE A 243 -14.80 -11.34 -16.72
CA ILE A 243 -15.36 -10.70 -15.52
C ILE A 243 -16.83 -10.29 -15.72
N TYR A 244 -17.18 -9.77 -16.92
CA TYR A 244 -18.56 -9.36 -17.18
C TYR A 244 -19.50 -10.51 -17.55
N ASP A 245 -18.95 -11.60 -18.06
CA ASP A 245 -19.70 -12.71 -18.60
C ASP A 245 -19.93 -13.82 -17.55
N ASN A 246 -19.21 -13.77 -16.42
CA ASN A 246 -19.34 -14.71 -15.31
C ASN A 246 -19.82 -14.01 -14.03
N PRO A 247 -21.10 -14.21 -13.60
CA PRO A 247 -21.66 -13.55 -12.42
C PRO A 247 -21.01 -13.96 -11.10
N ASN A 248 -20.20 -15.03 -11.10
CA ASN A 248 -19.48 -15.49 -9.91
C ASN A 248 -18.09 -14.83 -9.75
N ILE A 249 -17.69 -13.93 -10.67
CA ILE A 249 -16.41 -13.24 -10.58
C ILE A 249 -16.64 -11.80 -10.12
N GLY A 250 -16.08 -11.44 -8.97
CA GLY A 250 -15.98 -10.06 -8.50
C GLY A 250 -14.64 -9.43 -8.87
N LEU A 251 -14.63 -8.13 -9.10
CA LEU A 251 -13.43 -7.32 -9.29
C LEU A 251 -13.47 -6.10 -8.37
N ILE A 252 -12.44 -5.95 -7.57
CA ILE A 252 -12.18 -4.72 -6.82
C ILE A 252 -10.96 -4.06 -7.46
N VAL A 253 -11.09 -2.80 -7.89
CA VAL A 253 -9.96 -1.96 -8.32
C VAL A 253 -9.78 -0.88 -7.27
N VAL A 254 -8.57 -0.77 -6.73
CA VAL A 254 -8.20 0.19 -5.70
C VAL A 254 -6.87 0.85 -6.04
N SER A 255 -6.56 1.93 -5.35
CA SER A 255 -5.21 2.49 -5.31
C SER A 255 -4.90 2.90 -3.88
N ASP A 256 -3.65 2.85 -3.52
CA ASP A 256 -3.14 3.00 -2.16
C ASP A 256 -3.02 4.46 -1.72
N HIS A 257 -2.66 5.39 -2.62
CA HIS A 257 -2.52 6.82 -2.35
C HIS A 257 -2.63 7.67 -3.61
N GLY A 258 -2.82 8.97 -3.40
CA GLY A 258 -2.70 9.99 -4.43
C GLY A 258 -1.26 10.52 -4.52
N PHE A 259 -1.09 11.67 -5.18
CA PHE A 259 0.20 12.34 -5.39
C PHE A 259 0.07 13.85 -5.27
N LYS A 260 1.13 14.48 -4.79
CA LYS A 260 1.22 15.93 -4.63
C LYS A 260 2.52 16.49 -5.21
N GLU A 261 2.44 17.69 -5.80
CA GLU A 261 3.63 18.45 -6.16
C GLU A 261 4.40 18.89 -4.91
N VAL A 262 5.71 18.69 -4.91
CA VAL A 262 6.63 19.14 -3.87
C VAL A 262 7.51 20.24 -4.44
N LYS A 263 7.59 21.38 -3.74
CA LYS A 263 8.38 22.58 -4.14
C LYS A 263 9.61 22.82 -3.28
N SER A 264 9.69 22.12 -2.15
CA SER A 264 10.84 22.22 -1.26
C SER A 264 11.01 20.97 -0.41
N VAL A 265 12.21 20.79 0.14
CA VAL A 265 12.57 19.67 1.02
C VAL A 265 13.27 20.19 2.26
N CYS A 266 12.86 19.69 3.43
CA CYS A 266 13.58 19.83 4.67
C CYS A 266 14.20 18.51 5.12
N ALA A 267 15.44 18.52 5.63
CA ALA A 267 16.17 17.39 6.19
C ALA A 267 16.31 17.53 7.71
N PRO A 268 15.28 17.23 8.52
CA PRO A 268 15.25 17.52 9.95
C PRO A 268 16.29 16.72 10.75
N ASN A 269 16.81 15.61 10.21
CA ASN A 269 17.88 14.86 10.84
C ASN A 269 19.22 15.63 10.92
N LYS A 270 19.42 16.64 10.10
CA LYS A 270 20.58 17.53 10.25
C LYS A 270 20.50 18.37 11.52
N ILE A 271 19.30 18.81 11.87
CA ILE A 271 19.06 19.51 13.14
C ILE A 271 19.39 18.57 14.31
N LEU A 272 18.98 17.29 14.22
CA LEU A 272 19.32 16.29 15.25
C LEU A 272 20.83 16.01 15.34
N ILE A 273 21.57 16.10 14.25
CA ILE A 273 23.04 16.03 14.27
C ILE A 273 23.61 17.23 15.01
N SER A 274 23.15 18.46 14.76
CA SER A 274 23.60 19.69 15.44
C SER A 274 23.30 19.62 16.95
N LEU A 275 22.20 18.98 17.34
CA LEU A 275 21.79 18.72 18.73
C LEU A 275 22.48 17.47 19.35
N LYS A 276 23.44 16.87 18.65
CA LYS A 276 24.16 15.64 19.08
C LYS A 276 23.27 14.42 19.36
N ALA A 277 22.04 14.43 18.83
CA ALA A 277 21.11 13.33 18.93
C ALA A 277 21.39 12.21 17.88
N ILE A 278 22.17 12.53 16.84
CA ILE A 278 22.73 11.60 15.85
C ILE A 278 24.24 11.86 15.76
N ASP A 279 25.05 10.81 15.84
CA ASP A 279 26.48 10.85 15.57
C ASP A 279 26.81 9.97 14.35
N PRO A 280 26.94 10.55 13.16
CA PRO A 280 27.23 9.79 11.94
C PRO A 280 28.59 9.10 11.95
N LYS A 281 29.60 9.68 12.65
CA LYS A 281 30.96 9.11 12.73
C LYS A 281 30.99 7.83 13.52
N LYS A 282 30.16 7.72 14.58
CA LYS A 282 30.04 6.53 15.41
C LYS A 282 28.93 5.60 14.96
N SER A 283 28.14 5.97 13.96
CA SER A 283 26.92 5.28 13.55
C SER A 283 25.97 5.02 14.73
N LYS A 284 25.79 6.05 15.60
CA LYS A 284 24.93 6.00 16.79
C LYS A 284 23.89 7.11 16.76
N TRP A 285 22.71 6.83 17.31
CA TRP A 285 21.63 7.79 17.43
C TRP A 285 20.78 7.56 18.69
N LYS A 286 20.14 8.61 19.17
CA LYS A 286 19.13 8.56 20.22
C LYS A 286 17.76 8.95 19.68
N TYR A 287 17.70 9.96 18.81
CA TYR A 287 16.49 10.40 18.15
C TYR A 287 16.72 10.48 16.64
N PHE A 288 15.68 10.13 15.88
CA PHE A 288 15.73 10.12 14.41
C PHE A 288 14.36 10.47 13.84
N PHE A 289 14.32 11.35 12.87
CA PHE A 289 13.11 11.59 12.09
C PHE A 289 13.01 10.57 10.97
N LYS A 290 12.06 9.64 11.08
CA LYS A 290 11.61 8.80 9.97
C LYS A 290 10.71 9.62 9.09
N THR A 291 11.13 9.85 7.83
CA THR A 291 10.38 10.68 6.87
C THR A 291 9.47 9.82 6.00
N LEU A 292 8.29 10.35 5.69
CA LEU A 292 7.21 9.64 5.04
C LEU A 292 6.63 10.44 3.85
N GLY A 293 7.38 11.38 3.30
CA GLY A 293 6.92 12.37 2.34
C GLY A 293 6.65 13.71 3.04
N GLY A 294 5.42 14.17 3.11
CA GLY A 294 5.04 15.42 3.79
C GLY A 294 4.91 15.29 5.32
N ILE A 295 5.25 14.15 5.88
CA ILE A 295 5.24 13.88 7.32
C ILE A 295 6.60 13.35 7.74
N ALA A 296 7.06 13.69 8.95
CA ALA A 296 8.20 13.04 9.57
C ALA A 296 7.91 12.75 11.05
N ILE A 297 8.28 11.57 11.53
CA ILE A 297 8.02 11.11 12.90
C ILE A 297 9.33 11.04 13.67
N LEU A 298 9.42 11.75 14.77
CA LEU A 298 10.55 11.66 15.70
C LEU A 298 10.45 10.37 16.51
N ILE A 299 11.39 9.48 16.29
CA ILE A 299 11.46 8.17 16.96
C ILE A 299 12.62 8.20 17.95
N GLU A 300 12.38 7.67 19.16
CA GLU A 300 13.42 7.47 20.16
C GLU A 300 13.99 6.05 20.07
N ASN A 301 15.31 5.95 19.98
CA ASN A 301 16.04 4.70 20.13
C ASN A 301 16.17 4.35 21.62
N LYS A 302 15.60 3.21 22.02
CA LYS A 302 15.62 2.68 23.39
C LYS A 302 16.66 1.59 23.62
N GLU A 303 17.47 1.28 22.61
CA GLU A 303 18.53 0.29 22.75
C GLU A 303 19.63 0.77 23.71
N LYS A 304 20.28 -0.19 24.40
CA LYS A 304 21.27 0.11 25.43
C LYS A 304 22.52 0.81 24.92
N ASP A 305 22.85 0.60 23.63
CA ASP A 305 24.01 1.18 22.97
C ASP A 305 23.72 2.50 22.24
N SER A 306 22.50 3.03 22.40
CA SER A 306 22.11 4.33 21.87
C SER A 306 22.90 5.48 22.53
N LEU A 307 22.89 6.66 21.90
CA LEU A 307 23.49 7.84 22.49
C LEU A 307 22.78 8.23 23.81
N SER A 308 23.57 8.67 24.77
CA SER A 308 23.07 9.16 26.06
C SER A 308 22.86 10.67 26.00
N VAL A 309 21.76 11.09 25.33
CA VAL A 309 21.41 12.50 25.19
C VAL A 309 19.92 12.70 25.48
N SER A 310 19.58 13.77 26.19
CA SER A 310 18.22 14.26 26.35
C SER A 310 17.96 15.33 25.30
N LEU A 311 16.84 15.27 24.61
CA LEU A 311 16.43 16.25 23.62
C LEU A 311 15.50 17.27 24.29
N ASP A 312 15.91 18.53 24.28
CA ASP A 312 15.03 19.63 24.65
C ASP A 312 14.06 19.89 23.49
N MET A 313 12.78 19.68 23.73
CA MET A 313 11.74 19.78 22.70
C MET A 313 11.48 21.24 22.29
N GLU A 314 11.70 22.21 23.18
CA GLU A 314 11.54 23.64 22.85
C GLU A 314 12.72 24.12 21.97
N ASP A 315 13.96 23.72 22.29
CA ASP A 315 15.12 23.99 21.42
C ASP A 315 14.96 23.33 20.04
N LEU A 316 14.46 22.09 20.00
CA LEU A 316 14.15 21.41 18.75
C LEU A 316 13.12 22.18 17.92
N LYS A 317 12.03 22.62 18.56
CA LYS A 317 10.97 23.40 17.90
C LYS A 317 11.49 24.70 17.32
N ASN A 318 12.28 25.42 18.10
CA ASN A 318 12.88 26.68 17.67
C ASN A 318 13.81 26.49 16.47
N LYS A 319 14.67 25.47 16.49
CA LYS A 319 15.57 25.13 15.37
C LYS A 319 14.80 24.70 14.13
N ILE A 320 13.75 23.88 14.27
CA ILE A 320 12.90 23.48 13.15
C ILE A 320 12.23 24.71 12.52
N SER A 321 11.65 25.60 13.33
CA SER A 321 11.01 26.82 12.83
C SER A 321 11.97 27.74 12.08
N LEU A 322 13.25 27.78 12.50
CA LEU A 322 14.29 28.58 11.87
C LEU A 322 14.81 27.95 10.57
N GLU A 323 15.06 26.64 10.56
CA GLU A 323 15.76 25.95 9.48
C GLU A 323 14.82 25.28 8.47
N CYS A 324 13.55 25.05 8.82
CA CYS A 324 12.51 24.42 7.99
C CYS A 324 11.22 25.28 8.00
N PRO A 325 11.15 26.36 7.22
CA PRO A 325 10.13 27.42 7.39
C PRO A 325 8.67 26.96 7.21
N PHE A 326 8.43 25.81 6.59
CA PHE A 326 7.09 25.25 6.36
C PHE A 326 6.81 23.99 7.19
N ALA A 327 7.67 23.66 8.15
CA ALA A 327 7.48 22.55 9.05
C ALA A 327 6.76 23.01 10.32
N LEU A 328 5.73 22.26 10.70
CA LEU A 328 5.03 22.40 11.98
C LEU A 328 5.38 21.20 12.84
N LEU A 329 5.92 21.47 14.03
CA LEU A 329 6.11 20.44 15.06
C LEU A 329 4.83 20.40 15.89
N ASP A 330 4.18 19.23 15.87
CA ASP A 330 2.84 19.10 16.38
C ASP A 330 2.68 19.07 17.87
N THR A 331 1.48 19.49 18.26
CA THR A 331 0.93 19.51 19.61
C THR A 331 0.66 18.10 20.16
N GLU A 332 0.44 18.02 21.47
CA GLU A 332 0.14 16.73 22.14
C GLU A 332 -1.05 15.97 21.57
N ASP A 333 -2.05 16.66 21.01
CA ASP A 333 -3.28 16.00 20.52
C ASP A 333 -3.08 15.26 19.20
N GLU A 334 -2.31 15.83 18.27
CA GLU A 334 -1.93 15.14 17.04
C GLU A 334 -0.95 14.00 17.33
N LEU A 335 -0.01 14.22 18.27
CA LEU A 335 0.87 13.16 18.73
C LEU A 335 0.10 12.00 19.39
N LYS A 336 -0.99 12.26 20.11
CA LYS A 336 -1.89 11.20 20.63
C LYS A 336 -2.51 10.39 19.50
N GLN A 337 -3.01 11.05 18.45
CA GLN A 337 -3.55 10.36 17.27
C GLN A 337 -2.49 9.49 16.60
N VAL A 338 -1.28 10.00 16.44
CA VAL A 338 -0.17 9.27 15.83
C VAL A 338 0.30 8.12 16.70
N LYS A 339 0.45 8.31 18.00
CA LYS A 339 0.78 7.21 18.94
C LYS A 339 -0.27 6.11 18.92
N SER A 340 -1.53 6.45 18.68
CA SER A 340 -2.60 5.47 18.55
C SER A 340 -2.64 4.79 17.17
N LYS A 341 -2.16 5.47 16.11
CA LYS A 341 -2.31 5.00 14.72
C LYS A 341 -1.01 4.56 14.05
N LEU A 342 0.15 4.95 14.56
CA LEU A 342 1.42 4.70 13.90
C LEU A 342 2.49 4.06 14.78
N ASN A 343 2.93 4.69 15.87
CA ASN A 343 4.06 4.19 16.64
C ASN A 343 4.04 4.70 18.08
N LYS A 344 4.05 3.78 19.04
CA LYS A 344 4.12 4.11 20.47
C LYS A 344 5.47 4.73 20.88
N SER A 345 6.52 4.59 20.07
CA SER A 345 7.83 5.21 20.29
C SER A 345 7.95 6.62 19.69
N ALA A 346 6.91 7.13 19.03
CA ALA A 346 6.87 8.49 18.51
C ALA A 346 6.96 9.50 19.66
N ARG A 347 7.82 10.51 19.50
CA ARG A 347 8.03 11.61 20.44
C ARG A 347 7.47 12.94 19.94
N ALA A 348 7.48 13.13 18.64
CA ALA A 348 6.92 14.29 17.95
C ALA A 348 6.62 13.92 16.50
N ILE A 349 5.84 14.79 15.85
CA ILE A 349 5.58 14.74 14.42
C ILE A 349 5.88 16.08 13.81
N LEU A 350 6.42 16.03 12.60
CA LEU A 350 6.48 17.17 11.71
C LEU A 350 5.46 16.98 10.59
N HIS A 351 4.68 18.01 10.37
CA HIS A 351 3.84 18.13 9.18
C HIS A 351 4.34 19.28 8.32
N SER A 352 4.14 19.16 7.04
CA SER A 352 4.30 20.25 6.11
C SER A 352 2.98 21.02 5.98
N ASN A 353 3.01 22.33 6.15
CA ASN A 353 1.87 23.22 5.90
C ASN A 353 1.87 23.80 4.48
N ALA A 354 2.78 23.36 3.62
CA ALA A 354 2.93 23.76 2.23
C ALA A 354 3.31 22.54 1.36
N ASN A 355 3.65 22.77 0.11
CA ASN A 355 4.15 21.75 -0.80
C ASN A 355 5.62 21.41 -0.49
N MET A 356 5.90 21.00 0.75
CA MET A 356 7.22 20.61 1.22
C MET A 356 7.20 19.16 1.68
N ALA A 357 8.26 18.42 1.38
CA ALA A 357 8.47 17.08 1.90
C ALA A 357 9.70 17.04 2.83
N PHE A 358 9.82 15.94 3.58
CA PHE A 358 10.94 15.71 4.47
C PHE A 358 11.90 14.66 3.89
N SER A 359 13.19 14.81 4.15
CA SER A 359 14.26 13.91 3.73
C SER A 359 14.95 13.27 4.93
N GLU A 360 15.20 11.96 4.88
CA GLU A 360 16.00 11.25 5.89
C GLU A 360 17.50 11.51 5.80
N SER A 361 17.96 12.23 4.76
CA SER A 361 19.38 12.37 4.48
C SER A 361 20.16 12.96 5.65
N LEU A 362 21.26 12.30 6.00
CA LEU A 362 22.26 12.77 6.98
C LEU A 362 23.40 13.56 6.32
N THR A 363 23.52 13.50 4.99
CA THR A 363 24.68 14.01 4.22
C THR A 363 24.37 15.17 3.30
N ILE A 364 23.12 15.57 3.18
CA ILE A 364 22.72 16.73 2.38
C ILE A 364 23.36 18.03 2.92
N ASN A 365 23.82 18.92 2.06
CA ASN A 365 24.57 20.12 2.50
C ASN A 365 23.69 21.14 3.25
N GLU A 366 22.44 21.29 2.86
CA GLU A 366 21.49 22.28 3.41
C GLU A 366 20.34 21.59 4.12
N THR A 367 19.86 22.14 5.24
CA THR A 367 18.69 21.61 5.97
C THR A 367 17.41 21.84 5.17
N TYR A 368 17.28 22.97 4.50
CA TYR A 368 16.17 23.34 3.63
C TYR A 368 16.68 23.69 2.24
N ARG A 369 15.95 23.25 1.20
CA ARG A 369 16.22 23.63 -0.20
C ARG A 369 14.96 23.62 -1.05
N GLU A 370 14.91 24.46 -2.05
CA GLU A 370 13.92 24.38 -3.11
C GLU A 370 14.19 23.18 -4.02
N MET A 371 13.14 22.44 -4.37
CA MET A 371 13.24 21.26 -5.22
C MET A 371 11.86 20.91 -5.77
N ASN A 372 11.72 20.81 -7.09
CA ASN A 372 10.47 20.44 -7.73
C ASN A 372 10.46 18.96 -8.06
N TYR A 373 9.53 18.22 -7.49
CA TYR A 373 9.23 16.84 -7.81
C TYR A 373 7.83 16.48 -7.30
N TYR A 374 7.40 15.22 -7.47
CA TYR A 374 6.12 14.75 -6.99
C TYR A 374 6.31 13.62 -5.99
N ASN A 375 5.46 13.61 -4.95
CA ASN A 375 5.54 12.60 -3.90
C ASN A 375 4.17 12.39 -3.26
N HIS A 376 4.09 11.33 -2.45
CA HIS A 376 2.99 10.99 -1.57
C HIS A 376 3.45 10.98 -0.11
N GLY A 377 2.67 10.39 0.82
CA GLY A 377 3.04 10.35 2.24
C GLY A 377 2.70 11.65 2.99
N PHE A 378 1.70 12.39 2.51
CA PHE A 378 1.09 13.51 3.22
C PHE A 378 -0.08 13.03 4.10
N LEU A 379 -0.78 13.97 4.74
CA LEU A 379 -1.93 13.63 5.57
C LEU A 379 -3.06 13.00 4.73
N PRO A 380 -3.76 11.97 5.22
CA PRO A 380 -4.92 11.41 4.50
C PRO A 380 -6.07 12.41 4.29
N SER A 381 -6.10 13.50 5.07
CA SER A 381 -7.04 14.61 4.90
C SER A 381 -6.71 15.52 3.72
N ASP A 382 -5.48 15.46 3.20
CA ASP A 382 -5.08 16.22 2.01
C ASP A 382 -5.86 15.71 0.79
N PRO A 383 -6.61 16.58 0.06
CA PRO A 383 -7.40 16.15 -1.09
C PRO A 383 -6.58 15.46 -2.19
N GLU A 384 -5.30 15.83 -2.35
CA GLU A 384 -4.40 15.23 -3.34
C GLU A 384 -3.94 13.81 -2.95
N MET A 385 -4.13 13.40 -1.68
CA MET A 385 -3.88 12.03 -1.21
C MET A 385 -5.08 11.10 -1.36
N LYS A 386 -6.26 11.63 -1.74
CA LYS A 386 -7.43 10.79 -2.02
C LYS A 386 -7.19 9.91 -3.25
N THR A 387 -7.77 8.72 -3.21
CA THR A 387 -7.61 7.71 -4.24
C THR A 387 -8.94 7.15 -4.71
N ILE A 388 -8.92 6.09 -5.51
CA ILE A 388 -10.11 5.48 -6.10
C ILE A 388 -10.45 4.11 -5.49
N SER A 389 -11.72 3.77 -5.59
CA SER A 389 -12.21 2.40 -5.44
C SER A 389 -13.31 2.09 -6.45
N VAL A 390 -13.31 0.88 -6.99
CA VAL A 390 -14.36 0.35 -7.85
C VAL A 390 -14.67 -1.06 -7.39
N VAL A 391 -15.92 -1.32 -6.97
CA VAL A 391 -16.37 -2.63 -6.50
C VAL A 391 -17.43 -3.18 -7.45
N TYR A 392 -17.05 -4.14 -8.27
CA TYR A 392 -17.89 -4.83 -9.24
C TYR A 392 -18.20 -6.27 -8.76
N PRO A 393 -19.41 -6.77 -8.94
CA PRO A 393 -20.61 -6.08 -9.38
C PRO A 393 -21.29 -5.26 -8.25
N LYS A 394 -22.26 -4.42 -8.59
CA LYS A 394 -23.08 -3.67 -7.62
C LYS A 394 -23.86 -4.52 -6.61
N SER A 395 -23.96 -5.82 -6.85
CA SER A 395 -24.55 -6.77 -5.88
C SER A 395 -23.66 -7.05 -4.68
N ASN A 396 -22.37 -6.68 -4.70
CA ASN A 396 -21.59 -6.56 -3.48
C ASN A 396 -22.08 -5.31 -2.74
N PRO A 397 -22.62 -5.45 -1.50
CA PRO A 397 -23.23 -4.31 -0.81
C PRO A 397 -22.21 -3.32 -0.24
N VAL A 398 -20.94 -3.69 -0.17
CA VAL A 398 -19.89 -2.89 0.45
C VAL A 398 -19.36 -1.84 -0.53
N LYS A 399 -19.40 -0.58 -0.10
CA LYS A 399 -18.68 0.53 -0.74
C LYS A 399 -17.37 0.74 0.00
N ILE A 400 -16.33 1.09 -0.74
CA ILE A 400 -15.02 1.41 -0.17
C ILE A 400 -14.89 2.94 -0.15
N GLU A 401 -14.95 3.53 1.03
CA GLU A 401 -14.71 4.97 1.26
C GLU A 401 -13.40 5.20 2.02
N ASP A 402 -12.91 4.15 2.65
CA ASP A 402 -11.61 4.04 3.30
C ASP A 402 -10.95 2.74 2.83
N LEU A 403 -9.64 2.73 2.61
CA LEU A 403 -8.95 1.55 2.07
C LEU A 403 -9.12 0.28 2.90
N ARG A 404 -9.36 0.42 4.22
CA ARG A 404 -9.67 -0.70 5.13
C ARG A 404 -10.97 -1.42 4.78
N ASP A 405 -11.91 -0.74 4.11
CA ASP A 405 -13.18 -1.35 3.68
C ASP A 405 -12.99 -2.37 2.56
N THR A 406 -11.81 -2.39 1.91
CA THR A 406 -11.43 -3.43 0.93
C THR A 406 -11.53 -4.82 1.55
N PHE A 407 -11.09 -4.97 2.80
CA PHE A 407 -11.22 -6.20 3.57
C PHE A 407 -12.68 -6.67 3.66
N ASP A 408 -13.59 -5.77 4.08
CA ASP A 408 -15.00 -6.14 4.23
C ASP A 408 -15.67 -6.42 2.88
N ALA A 409 -15.33 -5.65 1.84
CA ALA A 409 -15.85 -5.88 0.48
C ALA A 409 -15.43 -7.26 -0.05
N ALA A 410 -14.19 -7.66 0.21
CA ALA A 410 -13.66 -8.95 -0.19
C ALA A 410 -14.28 -10.09 0.65
N CYS A 411 -14.35 -9.93 1.97
CA CYS A 411 -14.98 -10.92 2.86
C CYS A 411 -16.45 -11.15 2.52
N ASN A 412 -17.18 -10.08 2.24
CA ASN A 412 -18.59 -10.17 1.85
C ASN A 412 -18.76 -10.93 0.52
N TRP A 413 -17.99 -10.55 -0.51
CA TRP A 413 -18.09 -11.22 -1.80
C TRP A 413 -17.78 -12.70 -1.72
N LEU A 414 -16.72 -13.08 -1.01
CA LEU A 414 -16.29 -14.47 -0.86
C LEU A 414 -17.08 -15.24 0.23
N MET A 415 -18.05 -14.58 0.88
CA MET A 415 -18.87 -15.14 1.97
C MET A 415 -18.00 -15.70 3.11
N LEU A 416 -16.92 -15.00 3.45
CA LEU A 416 -16.02 -15.36 4.54
C LEU A 416 -16.56 -14.83 5.88
N ASN A 417 -16.31 -15.56 6.96
CA ASN A 417 -16.64 -15.11 8.32
C ASN A 417 -15.47 -14.30 8.90
N CYS A 418 -15.17 -13.16 8.26
CA CYS A 418 -14.08 -12.32 8.68
C CYS A 418 -14.41 -11.49 9.93
N LYS A 419 -13.38 -11.19 10.70
CA LYS A 419 -13.43 -10.21 11.78
C LYS A 419 -12.16 -9.35 11.71
N ARG A 420 -12.33 -8.02 11.78
CA ARG A 420 -11.20 -7.09 11.94
C ARG A 420 -10.59 -7.35 13.33
N GLU A 421 -9.39 -7.84 13.35
CA GLU A 421 -8.69 -8.17 14.61
C GLU A 421 -7.96 -6.94 15.14
N LYS A 422 -8.06 -6.68 16.44
CA LYS A 422 -7.13 -5.76 17.12
C LYS A 422 -5.85 -6.52 17.44
N SER A 423 -4.69 -5.87 17.31
CA SER A 423 -3.41 -6.50 17.60
C SER A 423 -3.45 -7.13 19.00
N ARG A 424 -3.13 -8.41 19.08
CA ARG A 424 -2.94 -9.08 20.38
C ARG A 424 -1.76 -8.39 21.06
N LYS A 425 -2.02 -7.74 22.20
CA LYS A 425 -0.94 -7.25 23.04
C LYS A 425 -0.10 -8.48 23.44
N LYS A 426 1.09 -8.60 22.88
CA LYS A 426 2.14 -9.47 23.42
C LYS A 426 2.87 -8.74 24.54
#